data_145f75bfd6c8c50e5136cd3b61dfa2a6
#
_entry.id   145f75bfd6c8c50e5136cd3b61dfa2a6
#
_cell.length_a   1.000
_cell.length_b   1.000
_cell.length_c   1.000
_cell.angle_alpha   90.00
_cell.angle_beta   90.00
_cell.angle_gamma   90.00
#
_symmetry.space_group_name_H-M   'P 1'
#
loop_
_entity.id
_entity.type
_entity.pdbx_description
1 polymer ?
#
loop_
_entity_poly.entity_id
_entity_poly.type
_entity_poly.pdbx_seq_one_letter_code
_entity_poly.pdbx_strand_id
1 'polypeptide(L)'
;MKRMNHWVLAATLVSGVSLTGISCSNEDNGVTPSESGQLLEVYGVQGSQGKARLTVNGKVLFNDVEVWVGKNGLGKTGEGDAKTPVGTLRPLSAFGIKPNPGTTMPYIDVKPTTYACDDDCEYYNKIIDTEEVGHKCGGEEMYSYQPQYNYGIATDFNKECIYPKGSAIFIHVKGTKGYTGGCIAFDEEQMIDILKNCDMSLVITVKE
;
A
#
# COMPACT_ATOMS: atom_id res chain seq x y z
N MET A 1 -75.40 9.62 31.71
CA MET A 1 -74.92 10.31 32.90
C MET A 1 -73.50 10.84 32.55
N LYS A 2 -73.36 12.15 32.26
CA LYS A 2 -72.77 13.24 33.03
C LYS A 2 -71.36 12.84 33.53
N ARG A 3 -70.23 13.49 33.15
CA ARG A 3 -69.82 14.93 33.16
C ARG A 3 -68.53 15.03 32.34
N MET A 4 -68.27 15.88 31.41
CA MET A 4 -68.00 17.34 31.45
C MET A 4 -66.63 17.74 32.07
N ASN A 5 -65.82 18.29 31.17
CA ASN A 5 -64.87 19.41 31.25
C ASN A 5 -63.55 19.28 31.98
N HIS A 6 -62.38 19.58 31.36
CA HIS A 6 -61.85 20.96 31.38
C HIS A 6 -60.79 21.16 30.32
N TRP A 7 -60.82 22.27 29.68
CA TRP A 7 -59.87 22.85 28.76
C TRP A 7 -58.64 23.37 29.53
N VAL A 8 -57.44 23.15 28.98
CA VAL A 8 -56.31 24.06 29.17
C VAL A 8 -55.60 24.19 27.84
N LEU A 9 -55.62 25.41 27.29
CA LEU A 9 -54.72 25.85 26.23
C LEU A 9 -53.31 25.98 26.78
N ALA A 10 -52.32 25.51 26.05
CA ALA A 10 -50.96 25.98 26.19
C ALA A 10 -50.27 26.00 24.80
N ALA A 11 -49.61 27.09 24.59
CA ALA A 11 -49.13 27.66 23.36
C ALA A 11 -48.11 26.85 22.57
N THR A 12 -48.22 27.00 21.27
CA THR A 12 -47.26 26.63 20.22
C THR A 12 -45.93 27.32 20.40
N LEU A 13 -44.85 26.53 20.47
CA LEU A 13 -43.50 26.97 20.12
C LEU A 13 -43.04 26.14 18.94
N VAL A 14 -43.03 26.76 17.78
CA VAL A 14 -42.41 26.24 16.56
C VAL A 14 -40.91 26.50 16.67
N SER A 15 -40.14 25.50 17.01
CA SER A 15 -38.68 25.51 16.84
C SER A 15 -38.33 24.79 15.55
N GLY A 16 -37.90 25.58 14.57
CA GLY A 16 -37.42 25.07 13.28
C GLY A 16 -36.23 24.14 13.46
N VAL A 17 -36.45 22.89 13.06
CA VAL A 17 -35.34 21.95 12.89
C VAL A 17 -34.75 22.19 11.50
N SER A 18 -33.59 22.82 11.46
CA SER A 18 -32.76 22.91 10.28
C SER A 18 -32.28 21.51 9.94
N LEU A 19 -32.74 20.92 8.84
CA LEU A 19 -32.14 19.72 8.26
C LEU A 19 -30.78 20.11 7.67
N THR A 20 -29.73 19.98 8.44
CA THR A 20 -28.39 19.89 7.89
C THR A 20 -28.25 18.52 7.24
N GLY A 21 -28.12 18.51 5.92
CA GLY A 21 -27.86 17.32 5.14
C GLY A 21 -26.59 16.65 5.65
N ILE A 22 -26.72 15.40 6.12
CA ILE A 22 -25.58 14.53 6.38
C ILE A 22 -25.07 14.10 5.01
N SER A 23 -24.04 14.81 4.55
CA SER A 23 -23.19 14.32 3.46
C SER A 23 -22.45 13.09 3.99
N CYS A 24 -22.76 11.91 3.48
CA CYS A 24 -21.92 10.73 3.67
C CYS A 24 -20.62 10.96 2.89
N SER A 25 -19.67 11.64 3.51
CA SER A 25 -18.27 11.55 3.10
C SER A 25 -17.81 10.17 3.54
N ASN A 26 -17.39 9.35 2.59
CA ASN A 26 -16.55 8.19 2.85
C ASN A 26 -15.26 8.73 3.47
N GLU A 27 -15.19 8.82 4.77
CA GLU A 27 -13.94 9.04 5.48
C GLU A 27 -13.13 7.76 5.29
N ASP A 28 -12.15 7.85 4.40
CA ASP A 28 -11.04 6.94 4.35
C ASP A 28 -10.29 7.12 5.68
N ASN A 29 -10.52 6.22 6.65
CA ASN A 29 -9.89 6.23 7.98
C ASN A 29 -8.39 5.90 7.88
N GLY A 30 -7.73 6.39 6.85
CA GLY A 30 -6.29 6.28 6.66
C GLY A 30 -5.54 7.23 7.61
N VAL A 31 -4.71 6.69 8.49
CA VAL A 31 -3.76 7.48 9.30
C VAL A 31 -2.97 8.40 8.38
N THR A 32 -2.99 9.70 8.64
CA THR A 32 -2.23 10.68 7.85
C THR A 32 -0.71 10.51 8.10
N PRO A 33 0.15 10.96 7.19
CA PRO A 33 1.61 10.94 7.40
C PRO A 33 2.07 11.60 8.70
N SER A 34 1.34 12.61 9.19
CA SER A 34 1.63 13.30 10.45
C SER A 34 1.25 12.48 11.69
N GLU A 35 0.32 11.54 11.57
CA GLU A 35 -0.16 10.70 12.68
C GLU A 35 0.63 9.40 12.81
N SER A 36 1.09 8.83 11.69
CA SER A 36 1.84 7.57 11.71
C SER A 36 3.22 7.69 12.33
N GLY A 37 3.83 8.86 12.28
CA GLY A 37 5.25 9.06 12.65
C GLY A 37 6.25 8.40 11.70
N GLN A 38 5.80 7.63 10.70
CA GLN A 38 6.63 6.88 9.75
C GLN A 38 6.22 7.23 8.32
N LEU A 39 7.12 7.88 7.58
CA LEU A 39 6.84 8.37 6.23
C LEU A 39 7.99 8.03 5.29
N LEU A 40 7.69 7.27 4.24
CA LEU A 40 8.56 7.04 3.10
C LEU A 40 8.03 7.85 1.91
N GLU A 41 8.79 8.83 1.47
CA GLU A 41 8.44 9.68 0.33
C GLU A 41 9.27 9.29 -0.89
N VAL A 42 8.61 9.10 -2.04
CA VAL A 42 9.25 8.94 -3.35
C VAL A 42 8.88 10.15 -4.20
N TYR A 43 9.87 10.84 -4.76
CA TYR A 43 9.69 12.12 -5.44
C TYR A 43 10.76 12.36 -6.51
N GLY A 44 10.59 13.44 -7.28
CA GLY A 44 11.54 13.88 -8.29
C GLY A 44 11.80 12.84 -9.38
N VAL A 45 10.76 12.07 -9.74
CA VAL A 45 10.88 10.99 -10.70
C VAL A 45 11.07 11.53 -12.11
N GLN A 46 12.12 11.05 -12.79
CA GLN A 46 12.43 11.31 -14.19
C GLN A 46 12.66 9.98 -14.90
N GLY A 47 11.79 9.63 -15.84
CA GLY A 47 11.79 8.30 -16.45
C GLY A 47 11.56 7.21 -15.42
N SER A 48 12.50 6.28 -15.27
CA SER A 48 12.43 5.16 -14.32
C SER A 48 13.20 5.39 -13.02
N GLN A 49 13.72 6.58 -12.78
CA GLN A 49 14.55 6.91 -11.61
C GLN A 49 13.92 8.04 -10.81
N GLY A 50 14.03 7.96 -9.50
CA GLY A 50 13.55 8.96 -8.57
C GLY A 50 14.42 9.02 -7.34
N LYS A 51 13.97 9.79 -6.36
CA LYS A 51 14.60 9.93 -5.05
C LYS A 51 13.64 9.51 -3.96
N ALA A 52 14.18 9.09 -2.82
CA ALA A 52 13.38 8.81 -1.65
C ALA A 52 13.96 9.39 -0.37
N ARG A 53 13.06 9.61 0.58
CA ARG A 53 13.34 10.04 1.95
C ARG A 53 12.55 9.19 2.91
N LEU A 54 13.20 8.72 3.98
CA LEU A 54 12.55 8.04 5.09
C LEU A 54 12.64 8.89 6.35
N THR A 55 11.49 9.19 6.94
CA THR A 55 11.38 9.86 8.24
C THR A 55 10.67 8.93 9.22
N VAL A 56 11.23 8.71 10.39
CA VAL A 56 10.65 7.89 11.46
C VAL A 56 10.67 8.71 12.75
N ASN A 57 9.49 8.95 13.33
CA ASN A 57 9.31 9.73 14.56
C ASN A 57 10.03 11.08 14.53
N GLY A 58 9.94 11.78 13.40
CA GLY A 58 10.57 13.09 13.17
C GLY A 58 12.07 13.03 12.84
N LYS A 59 12.71 11.85 12.89
CA LYS A 59 14.11 11.66 12.51
C LYS A 59 14.21 11.21 11.06
N VAL A 60 14.99 11.91 10.26
CA VAL A 60 15.34 11.49 8.90
C VAL A 60 16.40 10.39 8.98
N LEU A 61 16.09 9.18 8.50
CA LEU A 61 17.02 8.05 8.44
C LEU A 61 17.86 8.11 7.17
N PHE A 62 17.23 8.42 6.03
CA PHE A 62 17.91 8.72 4.78
C PHE A 62 17.15 9.79 3.99
N ASN A 63 17.87 10.49 3.11
CA ASN A 63 17.33 11.54 2.25
C ASN A 63 18.00 11.52 0.89
N ASP A 64 17.26 11.82 -0.16
CA ASP A 64 17.72 11.88 -1.56
C ASP A 64 18.39 10.60 -2.05
N VAL A 65 18.08 9.43 -1.45
CA VAL A 65 18.58 8.15 -1.97
C VAL A 65 17.92 7.83 -3.30
N GLU A 66 18.70 7.30 -4.24
CA GLU A 66 18.19 6.92 -5.54
C GLU A 66 17.28 5.70 -5.44
N VAL A 67 16.14 5.76 -6.11
CA VAL A 67 15.20 4.64 -6.25
C VAL A 67 14.87 4.40 -7.72
N TRP A 68 14.54 3.16 -8.05
CA TRP A 68 13.97 2.84 -9.36
C TRP A 68 12.47 2.66 -9.23
N VAL A 69 11.78 3.14 -10.26
CA VAL A 69 10.33 3.02 -10.43
C VAL A 69 10.01 2.30 -11.74
N GLY A 70 8.76 2.24 -12.11
CA GLY A 70 8.31 1.63 -13.35
C GLY A 70 9.08 2.15 -14.56
N LYS A 71 9.40 1.27 -15.52
CA LYS A 71 10.09 1.59 -16.77
C LYS A 71 9.48 2.81 -17.51
N ASN A 72 8.17 2.93 -17.42
CA ASN A 72 7.40 4.01 -18.05
C ASN A 72 7.02 5.13 -17.07
N GLY A 73 7.75 5.27 -15.95
CA GLY A 73 7.55 6.32 -14.94
C GLY A 73 6.36 6.06 -14.03
N LEU A 74 5.62 7.12 -13.75
CA LEU A 74 4.50 7.14 -12.80
C LEU A 74 3.13 7.08 -13.49
N GLY A 75 2.06 6.97 -12.69
CA GLY A 75 0.67 7.01 -13.14
C GLY A 75 0.16 5.67 -13.65
N LYS A 76 0.32 4.59 -12.84
CA LYS A 76 -0.19 3.25 -13.14
C LYS A 76 -1.70 3.26 -13.35
N THR A 77 -2.15 2.60 -14.43
CA THR A 77 -3.55 2.50 -14.83
C THR A 77 -4.04 1.07 -15.05
N GLY A 78 -3.13 0.10 -15.15
CA GLY A 78 -3.51 -1.30 -15.39
C GLY A 78 -2.31 -2.24 -15.47
N GLU A 79 -2.62 -3.51 -15.74
CA GLU A 79 -1.59 -4.53 -15.94
C GLU A 79 -0.70 -4.21 -17.14
N GLY A 80 0.57 -4.57 -17.03
CA GLY A 80 1.55 -4.48 -18.11
C GLY A 80 1.96 -3.06 -18.51
N ASP A 81 1.43 -2.00 -17.90
CA ASP A 81 1.76 -0.61 -18.23
C ASP A 81 3.18 -0.18 -17.82
N ALA A 82 3.82 -0.98 -16.98
CA ALA A 82 5.16 -0.74 -16.42
C ALA A 82 5.31 0.64 -15.76
N LYS A 83 4.25 1.11 -15.09
CA LYS A 83 4.22 2.37 -14.33
C LYS A 83 4.05 2.13 -12.84
N THR A 84 4.64 3.00 -12.03
CA THR A 84 4.43 3.03 -10.58
C THR A 84 3.19 3.89 -10.25
N PRO A 85 2.31 3.45 -9.35
CA PRO A 85 1.16 4.26 -8.95
C PRO A 85 1.60 5.54 -8.23
N VAL A 86 0.83 6.61 -8.42
CA VAL A 86 0.94 7.88 -7.69
C VAL A 86 -0.03 7.86 -6.53
N GLY A 87 0.31 8.52 -5.44
CA GLY A 87 -0.54 8.65 -4.26
C GLY A 87 0.04 7.99 -3.02
N THR A 88 -0.84 7.53 -2.15
CA THR A 88 -0.48 6.93 -0.86
C THR A 88 -0.66 5.42 -0.89
N LEU A 89 0.35 4.70 -0.42
CA LEU A 89 0.36 3.25 -0.25
C LEU A 89 0.65 2.92 1.23
N ARG A 90 0.27 1.71 1.65
CA ARG A 90 0.55 1.17 2.98
C ARG A 90 1.07 -0.26 2.87
N PRO A 91 1.86 -0.73 3.85
CA PRO A 91 2.27 -2.13 3.89
C PRO A 91 1.06 -3.06 4.15
N LEU A 92 1.07 -4.22 3.52
CA LEU A 92 0.22 -5.37 3.86
C LEU A 92 1.03 -6.44 4.60
N SER A 93 2.26 -6.67 4.18
CA SER A 93 3.22 -7.58 4.80
C SER A 93 4.63 -7.25 4.31
N ALA A 94 5.64 -7.69 5.05
CA ALA A 94 6.98 -7.83 4.54
C ALA A 94 7.17 -9.25 3.97
N PHE A 95 8.19 -9.42 3.13
CA PHE A 95 8.56 -10.73 2.61
C PHE A 95 10.07 -10.80 2.30
N GLY A 96 10.60 -12.00 2.14
CA GLY A 96 11.98 -12.15 1.68
C GLY A 96 12.40 -13.59 1.44
N ILE A 97 13.37 -13.75 0.51
CA ILE A 97 14.14 -14.98 0.30
C ILE A 97 15.15 -15.15 1.44
N LYS A 98 15.68 -14.03 1.93
CA LYS A 98 16.56 -13.99 3.11
C LYS A 98 15.72 -13.97 4.39
N PRO A 99 16.30 -14.46 5.51
CA PRO A 99 15.62 -14.41 6.81
C PRO A 99 15.18 -13.00 7.20
N ASN A 100 14.09 -12.91 7.99
CA ASN A 100 13.61 -11.64 8.53
C ASN A 100 14.76 -10.81 9.16
N PRO A 101 15.02 -9.60 8.68
CA PRO A 101 16.13 -8.77 9.14
C PRO A 101 15.85 -8.10 10.50
N GLY A 102 14.70 -8.37 11.13
CA GLY A 102 14.24 -7.79 12.39
C GLY A 102 13.04 -6.88 12.24
N THR A 103 12.25 -7.01 11.16
CA THR A 103 10.97 -6.29 11.03
C THR A 103 9.90 -6.85 11.96
N THR A 104 9.02 -5.96 12.45
CA THR A 104 7.81 -6.30 13.21
C THR A 104 6.57 -6.48 12.31
N MET A 105 6.70 -6.20 11.00
CA MET A 105 5.64 -6.50 10.04
C MET A 105 5.44 -8.02 9.92
N PRO A 106 4.22 -8.51 9.65
CA PRO A 106 4.04 -9.91 9.22
C PRO A 106 5.02 -10.24 8.11
N TYR A 107 5.80 -11.32 8.26
CA TYR A 107 6.87 -11.66 7.32
C TYR A 107 6.58 -12.97 6.61
N ILE A 108 6.62 -12.93 5.28
CA ILE A 108 6.42 -14.09 4.41
C ILE A 108 7.82 -14.59 4.00
N ASP A 109 8.19 -15.79 4.43
CA ASP A 109 9.38 -16.48 3.94
C ASP A 109 9.13 -16.95 2.51
N VAL A 110 9.83 -16.37 1.55
CA VAL A 110 9.68 -16.69 0.13
C VAL A 110 10.35 -18.03 -0.17
N LYS A 111 9.57 -18.99 -0.62
CA LYS A 111 9.98 -20.35 -0.99
C LYS A 111 9.86 -20.54 -2.51
N PRO A 112 10.41 -21.63 -3.08
CA PRO A 112 10.21 -21.96 -4.50
C PRO A 112 8.73 -22.11 -4.93
N THR A 113 7.83 -22.31 -3.98
CA THR A 113 6.39 -22.42 -4.18
C THR A 113 5.63 -21.09 -4.00
N THR A 114 6.34 -20.00 -3.68
CA THR A 114 5.74 -18.68 -3.44
C THR A 114 5.61 -17.91 -4.76
N TYR A 115 4.38 -17.51 -5.07
CA TYR A 115 4.03 -16.75 -6.28
C TYR A 115 3.32 -15.44 -5.95
N ALA A 116 3.66 -14.38 -6.68
CA ALA A 116 2.85 -13.17 -6.77
C ALA A 116 1.94 -13.30 -8.00
N CYS A 117 0.63 -13.47 -7.76
CA CYS A 117 -0.32 -13.83 -8.79
C CYS A 117 -0.81 -12.60 -9.58
N ASP A 118 -0.73 -12.65 -10.91
CA ASP A 118 -1.21 -11.61 -11.83
C ASP A 118 -2.28 -12.10 -12.82
N ASP A 119 -2.68 -13.37 -12.73
CA ASP A 119 -3.76 -13.94 -13.53
C ASP A 119 -5.14 -13.46 -13.10
N ASP A 120 -6.08 -13.39 -14.04
CA ASP A 120 -7.51 -13.16 -13.78
C ASP A 120 -8.14 -14.39 -13.08
N CYS A 121 -7.87 -14.50 -11.79
CA CYS A 121 -8.36 -15.58 -10.93
C CYS A 121 -8.61 -15.09 -9.50
N GLU A 122 -9.11 -15.97 -8.62
CA GLU A 122 -9.40 -15.66 -7.21
C GLU A 122 -8.15 -15.23 -6.39
N TYR A 123 -6.95 -15.52 -6.90
CA TYR A 123 -5.68 -15.16 -6.26
C TYR A 123 -5.03 -13.92 -6.87
N TYR A 124 -5.68 -13.25 -7.82
CA TYR A 124 -5.16 -12.03 -8.41
C TYR A 124 -4.70 -11.01 -7.37
N ASN A 125 -3.52 -10.43 -7.59
CA ASN A 125 -2.86 -9.47 -6.68
C ASN A 125 -2.55 -10.00 -5.26
N LYS A 126 -2.39 -11.32 -5.11
CA LYS A 126 -2.02 -11.95 -3.84
C LYS A 126 -0.67 -12.65 -3.95
N ILE A 127 0.06 -12.68 -2.82
CA ILE A 127 1.19 -13.59 -2.64
C ILE A 127 0.61 -14.90 -2.09
N ILE A 128 0.87 -16.00 -2.76
CA ILE A 128 0.37 -17.34 -2.40
C ILE A 128 1.52 -18.35 -2.32
N ASP A 129 1.32 -19.40 -1.53
CA ASP A 129 2.09 -20.64 -1.65
C ASP A 129 1.27 -21.63 -2.48
N THR A 130 1.78 -22.02 -3.65
CA THR A 130 1.05 -22.86 -4.61
C THR A 130 0.76 -24.25 -4.08
N GLU A 131 1.56 -24.78 -3.15
CA GLU A 131 1.29 -26.06 -2.49
C GLU A 131 0.18 -25.94 -1.45
N GLU A 132 0.10 -24.84 -0.72
CA GLU A 132 -0.94 -24.62 0.28
C GLU A 132 -2.32 -24.40 -0.35
N VAL A 133 -2.39 -23.63 -1.45
CA VAL A 133 -3.68 -23.33 -2.11
C VAL A 133 -4.05 -24.35 -3.20
N GLY A 134 -3.12 -25.22 -3.62
CA GLY A 134 -3.36 -26.20 -4.69
C GLY A 134 -3.58 -25.56 -6.07
N HIS A 135 -3.15 -24.31 -6.28
CA HIS A 135 -3.31 -23.54 -7.50
C HIS A 135 -1.98 -22.94 -7.96
N LYS A 136 -1.67 -23.07 -9.25
CA LYS A 136 -0.49 -22.45 -9.85
C LYS A 136 -0.94 -21.24 -10.67
N CYS A 137 -0.60 -20.06 -10.20
CA CYS A 137 -0.78 -18.83 -10.95
C CYS A 137 0.21 -18.72 -12.12
N GLY A 138 -0.15 -18.00 -13.18
CA GLY A 138 0.81 -17.19 -13.94
C GLY A 138 1.55 -16.25 -13.01
N GLY A 139 2.15 -15.19 -13.44
CA GLY A 139 2.78 -14.23 -12.55
C GLY A 139 4.20 -14.61 -12.12
N GLU A 140 4.64 -14.02 -11.02
CA GLU A 140 6.05 -14.07 -10.61
C GLU A 140 6.31 -15.22 -9.65
N GLU A 141 7.11 -16.21 -10.06
CA GLU A 141 7.75 -17.17 -9.15
C GLU A 141 8.80 -16.41 -8.32
N MET A 142 8.38 -15.94 -7.14
CA MET A 142 9.14 -14.94 -6.37
C MET A 142 10.55 -15.39 -6.00
N TYR A 143 10.77 -16.69 -5.77
CA TYR A 143 12.06 -17.23 -5.39
C TYR A 143 13.12 -17.07 -6.50
N SER A 144 12.71 -16.98 -7.75
CA SER A 144 13.59 -16.79 -8.92
C SER A 144 14.09 -15.35 -9.08
N TYR A 145 13.49 -14.38 -8.38
CA TYR A 145 13.82 -12.95 -8.50
C TYR A 145 14.85 -12.54 -7.45
N GLN A 146 16.10 -12.97 -7.64
CA GLN A 146 17.21 -12.52 -6.81
C GLN A 146 18.08 -11.52 -7.57
N PRO A 147 18.56 -10.43 -6.93
CA PRO A 147 18.38 -10.07 -5.50
C PRO A 147 17.06 -9.36 -5.16
N GLN A 148 16.18 -9.11 -6.14
CA GLN A 148 15.02 -8.23 -5.99
C GLN A 148 14.16 -8.61 -4.78
N TYR A 149 13.85 -9.87 -4.61
CA TYR A 149 13.00 -10.37 -3.53
C TYR A 149 13.79 -10.96 -2.35
N ASN A 150 15.10 -10.61 -2.24
CA ASN A 150 15.82 -10.85 -1.00
C ASN A 150 15.09 -10.26 0.19
N TYR A 151 14.51 -9.05 0.01
CA TYR A 151 13.68 -8.33 0.96
C TYR A 151 12.65 -7.49 0.23
N GLY A 152 11.44 -7.40 0.76
CA GLY A 152 10.40 -6.55 0.20
C GLY A 152 9.25 -6.28 1.16
N ILE A 153 8.37 -5.38 0.70
CA ILE A 153 7.10 -5.03 1.33
C ILE A 153 6.02 -5.09 0.26
N ALA A 154 5.00 -5.90 0.48
CA ALA A 154 3.78 -5.90 -0.30
C ALA A 154 2.92 -4.70 0.12
N THR A 155 2.41 -3.94 -0.86
CA THR A 155 1.61 -2.74 -0.62
C THR A 155 0.13 -2.99 -0.84
N ASP A 156 -0.70 -2.09 -0.32
CA ASP A 156 -2.17 -2.11 -0.46
C ASP A 156 -2.67 -1.60 -1.81
N PHE A 157 -1.79 -1.43 -2.80
CA PHE A 157 -2.21 -1.10 -4.16
C PHE A 157 -3.22 -2.14 -4.67
N ASN A 158 -4.37 -1.67 -5.17
CA ASN A 158 -5.45 -2.53 -5.66
C ASN A 158 -5.82 -3.66 -4.67
N LYS A 159 -5.91 -3.35 -3.38
CA LYS A 159 -6.20 -4.33 -2.30
C LYS A 159 -7.53 -5.07 -2.48
N GLU A 160 -8.46 -4.52 -3.26
CA GLU A 160 -9.70 -5.16 -3.65
C GLU A 160 -9.50 -6.24 -4.73
N CYS A 161 -8.28 -6.45 -5.21
CA CYS A 161 -7.91 -7.46 -6.20
C CYS A 161 -8.75 -7.37 -7.49
N ILE A 162 -9.00 -6.17 -7.99
CA ILE A 162 -9.82 -5.93 -9.19
C ILE A 162 -8.95 -6.05 -10.44
N TYR A 163 -9.14 -7.10 -11.23
CA TYR A 163 -8.50 -7.27 -12.54
C TYR A 163 -9.13 -6.34 -13.59
N PRO A 164 -8.35 -5.73 -14.49
CA PRO A 164 -6.89 -5.69 -14.63
C PRO A 164 -6.28 -4.37 -14.11
N LYS A 165 -6.67 -3.88 -12.93
CA LYS A 165 -6.18 -2.59 -12.39
C LYS A 165 -4.68 -2.56 -12.09
N GLY A 166 -4.03 -3.70 -12.06
CA GLY A 166 -2.62 -3.87 -11.74
C GLY A 166 -2.42 -4.70 -10.48
N SER A 167 -1.32 -5.44 -10.44
CA SER A 167 -0.96 -6.37 -9.36
C SER A 167 0.49 -6.21 -8.93
N ALA A 168 0.86 -6.84 -7.82
CA ALA A 168 2.23 -7.02 -7.36
C ALA A 168 3.05 -5.72 -7.30
N ILE A 169 2.44 -4.64 -6.79
CA ILE A 169 3.17 -3.39 -6.54
C ILE A 169 3.84 -3.48 -5.17
N PHE A 170 5.14 -3.74 -5.20
CA PHE A 170 5.98 -3.94 -4.02
C PHE A 170 7.02 -2.84 -3.87
N ILE A 171 7.57 -2.73 -2.65
CA ILE A 171 8.87 -2.12 -2.42
C ILE A 171 9.85 -3.27 -2.26
N HIS A 172 10.98 -3.26 -2.98
CA HIS A 172 11.91 -4.37 -2.98
C HIS A 172 13.36 -3.94 -3.26
N VAL A 173 14.30 -4.88 -3.25
CA VAL A 173 15.71 -4.61 -3.56
C VAL A 173 15.90 -4.39 -5.06
N LYS A 174 16.78 -3.46 -5.46
CA LYS A 174 17.16 -3.23 -6.85
C LYS A 174 17.69 -4.50 -7.50
N GLY A 175 17.32 -4.73 -8.75
CA GLY A 175 17.92 -5.74 -9.62
C GLY A 175 19.04 -5.16 -10.47
N THR A 176 19.11 -5.55 -11.74
CA THR A 176 20.17 -5.14 -12.67
C THR A 176 19.69 -4.27 -13.84
N LYS A 177 18.37 -4.07 -13.98
CA LYS A 177 17.76 -3.47 -15.18
C LYS A 177 17.73 -1.94 -15.18
N GLY A 178 17.89 -1.26 -14.03
CA GLY A 178 17.72 0.19 -13.89
C GLY A 178 16.27 0.67 -13.88
N TYR A 179 15.30 -0.24 -13.78
CA TYR A 179 13.86 0.04 -13.72
C TYR A 179 13.11 -1.18 -13.15
N THR A 180 11.82 -0.97 -12.84
CA THR A 180 10.90 -2.02 -12.39
C THR A 180 9.70 -2.18 -13.36
N GLY A 181 8.85 -3.16 -13.11
CA GLY A 181 7.56 -3.33 -13.78
C GLY A 181 6.45 -2.42 -13.25
N GLY A 182 6.75 -1.64 -12.20
CA GLY A 182 5.78 -0.80 -11.48
C GLY A 182 6.08 -0.68 -9.99
N CYS A 183 6.89 -1.56 -9.45
CA CYS A 183 7.37 -1.54 -8.07
C CYS A 183 8.30 -0.34 -7.78
N ILE A 184 8.68 -0.15 -6.53
CA ILE A 184 9.68 0.81 -6.09
C ILE A 184 10.89 0.03 -5.57
N ALA A 185 12.07 0.24 -6.15
CA ALA A 185 13.25 -0.53 -5.79
C ALA A 185 14.33 0.33 -5.14
N PHE A 186 14.87 -0.18 -4.03
CA PHE A 186 15.93 0.41 -3.21
C PHE A 186 17.20 -0.44 -3.25
N ASP A 187 18.34 0.13 -2.90
CA ASP A 187 19.49 -0.70 -2.56
C ASP A 187 19.19 -1.54 -1.31
N GLU A 188 19.84 -2.70 -1.17
CA GLU A 188 19.50 -3.66 -0.11
C GLU A 188 19.68 -3.06 1.30
N GLU A 189 20.66 -2.16 1.49
CA GLU A 189 20.89 -1.48 2.76
C GLU A 189 19.67 -0.63 3.17
N GLN A 190 19.16 0.23 2.26
CA GLN A 190 17.97 1.05 2.54
C GLN A 190 16.72 0.17 2.74
N MET A 191 16.61 -0.93 2.01
CA MET A 191 15.48 -1.86 2.20
C MET A 191 15.49 -2.47 3.60
N ILE A 192 16.68 -2.86 4.10
CA ILE A 192 16.86 -3.35 5.47
C ILE A 192 16.56 -2.25 6.50
N ASP A 193 16.98 -1.01 6.24
CA ASP A 193 16.68 0.12 7.12
C ASP A 193 15.19 0.37 7.24
N ILE A 194 14.44 0.33 6.12
CA ILE A 194 12.97 0.44 6.13
C ILE A 194 12.38 -0.68 7.00
N LEU A 195 12.75 -1.92 6.76
CA LEU A 195 12.20 -3.09 7.44
C LEU A 195 12.49 -3.09 8.95
N LYS A 196 13.64 -2.59 9.39
CA LYS A 196 14.02 -2.54 10.81
C LYS A 196 13.38 -1.41 11.59
N ASN A 197 13.10 -0.29 10.92
CA ASN A 197 12.67 0.94 11.60
C ASN A 197 11.18 1.27 11.38
N CYS A 198 10.49 0.52 10.51
CA CYS A 198 9.09 0.74 10.21
C CYS A 198 8.24 -0.49 10.53
N ASP A 199 6.97 -0.23 10.78
CA ASP A 199 5.93 -1.22 11.04
C ASP A 199 4.71 -1.01 10.11
N MET A 200 3.58 -1.65 10.40
CA MET A 200 2.35 -1.56 9.61
C MET A 200 1.75 -0.15 9.56
N SER A 201 2.23 0.80 10.38
CA SER A 201 1.80 2.20 10.35
C SER A 201 2.53 3.04 9.30
N LEU A 202 3.54 2.49 8.62
CA LEU A 202 4.29 3.18 7.57
C LEU A 202 3.36 3.75 6.50
N VAL A 203 3.51 5.03 6.22
CA VAL A 203 2.89 5.70 5.08
C VAL A 203 3.91 5.84 3.97
N ILE A 204 3.55 5.42 2.76
CA ILE A 204 4.39 5.52 1.57
C ILE A 204 3.72 6.50 0.62
N THR A 205 4.39 7.56 0.24
CA THR A 205 3.85 8.53 -0.73
C THR A 205 4.69 8.56 -1.99
N VAL A 206 4.03 8.47 -3.14
CA VAL A 206 4.65 8.61 -4.45
C VAL A 206 4.12 9.89 -5.09
N LYS A 207 5.00 10.86 -5.33
CA LYS A 207 4.68 12.18 -5.84
C LYS A 207 5.21 12.37 -7.26
N GLU A 208 4.42 13.04 -8.10
CA GLU A 208 4.85 13.53 -9.43
C GLU A 208 5.96 14.56 -9.32
#